data_683eebad819c32b29056aca4eaa837fc
#
_entry.id   683eebad819c32b29056aca4eaa837fc
#
_cell.length_a   1.000
_cell.length_b   1.000
_cell.length_c   1.000
_cell.angle_alpha   90.00
_cell.angle_beta   90.00
_cell.angle_gamma   90.00
#
_symmetry.space_group_name_H-M   'P 1'
#
loop_
_entity.id
_entity.type
_entity.pdbx_description
1 polymer ?
#
loop_
_entity_poly.entity_id
_entity_poly.type
_entity_poly.pdbx_seq_one_letter_code
_entity_poly.pdbx_strand_id
1 'polypeptide(L)'
;MTIEKSLTQGASFPAFANHPGYSRMFAPGRLTMGIFLPLRFYEGDMSVLAGQAALVEEIDRQDFAAVWVRDVPLYDPSFGDAGQVFDPFTYLAFLAARTKRVALATGSTIFSLRHPIDLAKSAFTIDQLSGGRLVLGIASGDRPVEFPAYGVERAERAERFAQAVSYFRQLTQAGQLNIDSPLGRFDTAELLPKPVHGSIPLIVTS
;
A
#
# COMPACT_ATOMS: atom_id res chain seq x y z
N MET A 1 7.73 -7.11 40.09
CA MET A 1 6.95 -5.99 39.51
C MET A 1 6.73 -6.34 38.03
N THR A 2 5.54 -6.73 37.73
CA THR A 2 5.15 -7.66 36.67
C THR A 2 5.09 -6.99 35.30
N ILE A 3 5.75 -7.58 34.32
CA ILE A 3 5.80 -7.17 32.89
C ILE A 3 4.40 -7.28 32.19
N GLU A 4 3.42 -7.86 32.85
CA GLU A 4 2.08 -8.10 32.29
C GLU A 4 1.16 -6.88 32.11
N LYS A 5 1.49 -5.71 32.67
CA LYS A 5 0.62 -4.51 32.54
C LYS A 5 0.90 -3.63 31.32
N SER A 6 1.90 -3.94 30.51
CA SER A 6 2.28 -3.13 29.33
C SER A 6 1.67 -3.58 28.01
N LEU A 7 1.06 -4.77 27.95
CA LEU A 7 0.56 -5.35 26.70
C LEU A 7 -0.95 -5.08 26.43
N THR A 8 -1.66 -4.43 27.32
CA THR A 8 -3.11 -4.22 27.19
C THR A 8 -3.55 -2.80 26.83
N GLN A 9 -2.64 -1.86 26.70
CA GLN A 9 -2.94 -0.59 26.02
C GLN A 9 -2.53 -0.73 24.56
N GLY A 10 -3.41 -1.28 23.74
CA GLY A 10 -3.31 -1.18 22.30
C GLY A 10 -3.17 0.30 21.96
N ALA A 11 -1.96 0.69 21.51
CA ALA A 11 -1.72 2.04 21.02
C ALA A 11 -2.64 2.28 19.82
N SER A 12 -3.84 2.81 20.07
CA SER A 12 -4.59 3.41 18.97
C SER A 12 -3.74 4.59 18.52
N PHE A 13 -3.36 4.61 17.25
CA PHE A 13 -2.77 5.82 16.67
C PHE A 13 -3.91 6.83 16.48
N PRO A 14 -4.05 7.86 17.34
CA PRO A 14 -5.20 8.76 17.32
C PRO A 14 -5.38 9.44 15.95
N ALA A 15 -4.29 9.64 15.22
CA ALA A 15 -4.28 10.25 13.89
C ALA A 15 -5.11 9.47 12.84
N PHE A 16 -5.29 8.15 13.00
CA PHE A 16 -6.01 7.31 12.03
C PHE A 16 -7.27 6.64 12.63
N ALA A 17 -7.67 7.00 13.84
CA ALA A 17 -8.83 6.37 14.50
C ALA A 17 -10.12 6.49 13.68
N ASN A 18 -10.28 7.57 12.93
CA ASN A 18 -11.44 7.83 12.06
C ASN A 18 -11.19 7.50 10.58
N HIS A 19 -10.03 6.94 10.25
CA HIS A 19 -9.72 6.55 8.87
C HIS A 19 -10.41 5.20 8.56
N PRO A 20 -11.34 5.12 7.58
CA PRO A 20 -12.17 3.93 7.36
C PRO A 20 -11.37 2.65 7.17
N GLY A 21 -10.34 2.69 6.33
CA GLY A 21 -9.47 1.53 6.08
C GLY A 21 -8.70 1.11 7.34
N TYR A 22 -8.09 2.06 8.04
CA TYR A 22 -7.27 1.78 9.22
C TYR A 22 -8.11 1.23 10.38
N SER A 23 -9.20 1.90 10.73
CA SER A 23 -10.06 1.51 11.85
C SER A 23 -10.70 0.13 11.63
N ARG A 24 -10.94 -0.25 10.36
CA ARG A 24 -11.42 -1.58 10.01
C ARG A 24 -10.36 -2.66 10.21
N MET A 25 -9.11 -2.38 9.86
CA MET A 25 -8.00 -3.32 10.00
C MET A 25 -7.53 -3.47 11.44
N PHE A 26 -7.52 -2.39 12.19
CA PHE A 26 -6.95 -2.29 13.53
C PHE A 26 -8.01 -1.92 14.58
N ALA A 27 -9.14 -2.62 14.56
CA ALA A 27 -10.22 -2.38 15.52
C ALA A 27 -9.77 -2.78 16.94
N PRO A 28 -9.77 -1.85 17.92
CA PRO A 28 -9.35 -2.16 19.29
C PRO A 28 -10.20 -3.27 19.92
N GLY A 29 -9.54 -4.24 20.56
CA GLY A 29 -10.20 -5.33 21.29
C GLY A 29 -10.88 -6.39 20.42
N ARG A 30 -10.63 -6.37 19.10
CA ARG A 30 -11.19 -7.35 18.15
C ARG A 30 -10.10 -7.98 17.31
N LEU A 31 -10.23 -9.29 17.06
CA LEU A 31 -9.48 -9.94 15.99
C LEU A 31 -10.08 -9.55 14.65
N THR A 32 -9.26 -9.05 13.74
CA THR A 32 -9.63 -8.73 12.37
C THR A 32 -8.86 -9.63 11.41
N MET A 33 -9.50 -10.03 10.32
CA MET A 33 -8.88 -10.88 9.30
C MET A 33 -8.84 -10.17 7.97
N GLY A 34 -7.68 -10.19 7.32
CA GLY A 34 -7.50 -9.74 5.94
C GLY A 34 -7.10 -10.89 5.03
N ILE A 35 -7.30 -10.72 3.74
CA ILE A 35 -6.99 -11.72 2.73
C ILE A 35 -5.96 -11.16 1.76
N PHE A 36 -4.87 -11.92 1.53
CA PHE A 36 -3.94 -11.65 0.44
C PHE A 36 -4.46 -12.21 -0.87
N LEU A 37 -4.41 -11.40 -1.91
CA LEU A 37 -4.76 -11.79 -3.27
C LEU A 37 -3.49 -12.00 -4.12
N PRO A 38 -3.50 -12.95 -5.03
CA PRO A 38 -4.55 -13.93 -5.31
C PRO A 38 -4.60 -15.05 -4.26
N LEU A 39 -5.78 -15.66 -4.06
CA LEU A 39 -5.94 -16.80 -3.13
C LEU A 39 -5.37 -18.11 -3.67
N ARG A 40 -5.09 -18.18 -4.95
CA ARG A 40 -4.44 -19.33 -5.59
C ARG A 40 -3.03 -18.95 -6.01
N PHE A 41 -2.11 -19.87 -5.82
CA PHE A 41 -0.83 -19.82 -6.50
C PHE A 41 -1.05 -20.19 -7.95
N TYR A 42 -0.55 -19.35 -8.86
CA TYR A 42 -0.59 -19.59 -10.28
C TYR A 42 0.84 -19.75 -10.78
N GLU A 43 1.06 -20.74 -11.62
CA GLU A 43 2.32 -20.85 -12.35
C GLU A 43 2.23 -20.01 -13.62
N GLY A 44 3.20 -19.11 -13.80
CA GLY A 44 3.31 -18.29 -14.99
C GLY A 44 2.42 -17.05 -15.03
N ASP A 45 1.94 -16.70 -16.22
CA ASP A 45 1.15 -15.51 -16.46
C ASP A 45 -0.28 -15.62 -15.90
N MET A 46 -0.65 -14.66 -15.06
CA MET A 46 -1.97 -14.56 -14.45
C MET A 46 -2.95 -13.71 -15.26
N SER A 47 -2.84 -13.70 -16.58
CA SER A 47 -3.73 -12.95 -17.46
C SER A 47 -5.22 -13.32 -17.31
N VAL A 48 -5.52 -14.47 -16.68
CA VAL A 48 -6.88 -14.96 -16.48
C VAL A 48 -7.24 -14.94 -15.00
N LEU A 49 -7.77 -13.82 -14.53
CA LEU A 49 -8.37 -13.72 -13.19
C LEU A 49 -9.88 -14.01 -13.20
N ALA A 50 -10.30 -15.03 -13.94
CA ALA A 50 -11.70 -15.43 -13.94
C ALA A 50 -12.18 -15.69 -12.50
N GLY A 51 -13.26 -15.01 -12.10
CA GLY A 51 -13.85 -15.14 -10.77
C GLY A 51 -13.25 -14.26 -9.68
N GLN A 52 -12.13 -13.55 -9.90
CA GLN A 52 -11.53 -12.70 -8.86
C GLN A 52 -12.45 -11.56 -8.42
N ALA A 53 -13.17 -10.93 -9.35
CA ALA A 53 -14.12 -9.88 -9.00
C ALA A 53 -15.22 -10.38 -8.08
N ALA A 54 -15.85 -11.52 -8.43
CA ALA A 54 -16.90 -12.13 -7.60
C ALA A 54 -16.37 -12.59 -6.22
N LEU A 55 -15.14 -13.10 -6.18
CA LEU A 55 -14.48 -13.48 -4.93
C LEU A 55 -14.27 -12.28 -4.01
N VAL A 56 -13.81 -11.15 -4.55
CA VAL A 56 -13.58 -9.93 -3.76
C VAL A 56 -14.89 -9.31 -3.30
N GLU A 57 -15.94 -9.34 -4.12
CA GLU A 57 -17.28 -8.94 -3.71
C GLU A 57 -17.81 -9.81 -2.57
N GLU A 58 -17.52 -11.14 -2.58
CA GLU A 58 -17.86 -12.03 -1.48
C GLU A 58 -17.07 -11.71 -0.21
N ILE A 59 -15.76 -11.49 -0.32
CA ILE A 59 -14.91 -11.04 0.79
C ILE A 59 -15.46 -9.77 1.43
N ASP A 60 -15.91 -8.81 0.62
CA ASP A 60 -16.53 -7.57 1.11
C ASP A 60 -17.85 -7.82 1.84
N ARG A 61 -18.67 -8.78 1.36
CA ARG A 61 -19.93 -9.17 1.99
C ARG A 61 -19.75 -9.94 3.30
N GLN A 62 -18.72 -10.78 3.39
CA GLN A 62 -18.40 -11.62 4.56
C GLN A 62 -17.67 -10.86 5.67
N ASP A 63 -17.59 -9.55 5.58
CA ASP A 63 -17.06 -8.67 6.63
C ASP A 63 -15.58 -8.85 6.96
N PHE A 64 -14.77 -9.33 6.01
CA PHE A 64 -13.31 -9.28 6.16
C PHE A 64 -12.83 -7.84 6.32
N ALA A 65 -11.76 -7.66 7.08
CA ALA A 65 -11.23 -6.33 7.37
C ALA A 65 -10.53 -5.70 6.17
N ALA A 66 -9.77 -6.50 5.42
CA ALA A 66 -8.95 -5.99 4.33
C ALA A 66 -8.75 -7.02 3.22
N VAL A 67 -8.51 -6.51 2.01
CA VAL A 67 -7.83 -7.24 0.94
C VAL A 67 -6.44 -6.62 0.74
N TRP A 68 -5.43 -7.50 0.57
CA TRP A 68 -4.05 -7.12 0.38
C TRP A 68 -3.59 -7.55 -0.99
N VAL A 69 -2.84 -6.69 -1.67
CA VAL A 69 -2.20 -7.01 -2.95
C VAL A 69 -0.69 -6.84 -2.84
N ARG A 70 0.06 -7.65 -3.59
CA ARG A 70 1.52 -7.60 -3.63
C ARG A 70 1.99 -6.66 -4.73
N ASP A 71 3.17 -6.08 -4.55
CA ASP A 71 3.90 -5.36 -5.59
C ASP A 71 5.08 -6.22 -6.05
N VAL A 72 4.90 -6.88 -7.19
CA VAL A 72 5.88 -7.78 -7.81
C VAL A 72 6.01 -7.39 -9.27
N PRO A 73 6.86 -6.39 -9.57
CA PRO A 73 7.02 -5.88 -10.94
C PRO A 73 7.54 -6.93 -11.93
N LEU A 74 8.44 -7.80 -11.45
CA LEU A 74 9.11 -8.81 -12.29
C LEU A 74 8.91 -10.20 -11.71
N TYR A 75 8.52 -11.14 -12.57
CA TYR A 75 8.46 -12.55 -12.20
C TYR A 75 9.88 -13.16 -12.15
N ASP A 76 10.26 -13.63 -10.98
CA ASP A 76 11.55 -14.30 -10.76
C ASP A 76 11.36 -15.69 -10.12
N PRO A 77 11.38 -16.76 -10.92
CA PRO A 77 11.27 -18.13 -10.40
C PRO A 77 12.37 -18.49 -9.39
N SER A 78 13.57 -17.90 -9.53
CA SER A 78 14.69 -18.18 -8.62
C SER A 78 14.48 -17.62 -7.23
N PHE A 79 13.59 -16.64 -7.07
CA PHE A 79 13.19 -16.07 -5.78
C PHE A 79 12.03 -16.85 -5.13
N GLY A 80 11.54 -17.90 -5.78
CA GLY A 80 10.42 -18.70 -5.30
C GLY A 80 9.05 -18.09 -5.60
N ASP A 81 8.96 -17.24 -6.62
CA ASP A 81 7.68 -16.69 -7.05
C ASP A 81 6.75 -17.79 -7.57
N ALA A 82 5.53 -17.79 -7.05
CA ALA A 82 4.49 -18.73 -7.43
C ALA A 82 3.53 -18.17 -8.49
N GLY A 83 3.97 -17.20 -9.26
CA GLY A 83 3.22 -16.56 -10.34
C GLY A 83 3.23 -15.04 -10.28
N GLN A 84 2.93 -14.44 -11.42
CA GLN A 84 2.85 -12.99 -11.59
C GLN A 84 1.56 -12.45 -10.97
N VAL A 85 1.62 -11.21 -10.51
CA VAL A 85 0.48 -10.44 -10.03
C VAL A 85 0.30 -9.17 -10.87
N PHE A 86 -0.86 -8.58 -10.81
CA PHE A 86 -1.13 -7.29 -11.45
C PHE A 86 -0.37 -6.16 -10.77
N ASP A 87 -0.19 -5.04 -11.47
CA ASP A 87 0.23 -3.81 -10.84
C ASP A 87 -0.70 -3.48 -9.67
N PRO A 88 -0.17 -3.24 -8.46
CA PRO A 88 -0.99 -3.13 -7.27
C PRO A 88 -1.95 -1.94 -7.32
N PHE A 89 -1.55 -0.79 -7.86
CA PHE A 89 -2.40 0.39 -7.88
C PHE A 89 -3.52 0.27 -8.91
N THR A 90 -3.22 -0.25 -10.09
CA THR A 90 -4.24 -0.52 -11.11
C THR A 90 -5.26 -1.53 -10.60
N TYR A 91 -4.79 -2.58 -9.94
CA TYR A 91 -5.67 -3.60 -9.40
C TYR A 91 -6.52 -3.08 -8.23
N LEU A 92 -5.92 -2.33 -7.29
CA LEU A 92 -6.67 -1.70 -6.19
C LEU A 92 -7.74 -0.72 -6.68
N ALA A 93 -7.49 0.02 -7.78
CA ALA A 93 -8.51 0.89 -8.39
C ALA A 93 -9.71 0.07 -8.90
N PHE A 94 -9.45 -1.08 -9.56
CA PHE A 94 -10.49 -2.01 -9.96
C PHE A 94 -11.27 -2.57 -8.77
N LEU A 95 -10.57 -2.97 -7.70
CA LEU A 95 -11.19 -3.48 -6.47
C LEU A 95 -11.99 -2.41 -5.72
N ALA A 96 -11.55 -1.15 -5.75
CA ALA A 96 -12.28 -0.02 -5.17
C ALA A 96 -13.70 0.12 -5.76
N ALA A 97 -13.82 -0.09 -7.07
CA ALA A 97 -15.10 -0.05 -7.77
C ALA A 97 -16.03 -1.25 -7.46
N ARG A 98 -15.48 -2.36 -6.98
CA ARG A 98 -16.19 -3.61 -6.70
C ARG A 98 -16.53 -3.82 -5.23
N THR A 99 -15.97 -3.03 -4.33
CA THR A 99 -16.11 -3.18 -2.88
C THR A 99 -16.60 -1.90 -2.24
N LYS A 100 -17.19 -2.01 -1.05
CA LYS A 100 -17.72 -0.87 -0.30
C LYS A 100 -17.18 -0.76 1.12
N ARG A 101 -16.69 -1.86 1.70
CA ARG A 101 -16.38 -1.97 3.13
C ARG A 101 -14.96 -2.34 3.44
N VAL A 102 -14.40 -3.35 2.76
CA VAL A 102 -13.03 -3.82 3.03
C VAL A 102 -12.01 -2.71 2.83
N ALA A 103 -11.01 -2.67 3.70
CA ALA A 103 -9.82 -1.87 3.46
C ALA A 103 -9.06 -2.42 2.26
N LEU A 104 -8.52 -1.52 1.47
CA LEU A 104 -7.69 -1.84 0.31
C LEU A 104 -6.24 -1.62 0.67
N ALA A 105 -5.41 -2.66 0.64
CA ALA A 105 -4.07 -2.56 1.17
C ALA A 105 -3.01 -3.15 0.24
N THR A 106 -1.79 -2.63 0.33
CA THR A 106 -0.61 -3.22 -0.30
C THR A 106 0.24 -3.96 0.72
N GLY A 107 0.78 -5.09 0.34
CA GLY A 107 1.66 -5.87 1.20
C GLY A 107 2.86 -6.43 0.44
N SER A 108 3.78 -5.56 0.11
CA SER A 108 3.98 -4.12 0.27
C SER A 108 4.34 -3.46 -1.04
N THR A 109 4.07 -2.17 -1.18
CA THR A 109 4.58 -1.36 -2.29
C THR A 109 6.05 -1.04 -2.07
N ILE A 110 6.87 -1.19 -3.11
CA ILE A 110 8.32 -0.96 -3.05
C ILE A 110 8.63 0.51 -3.32
N PHE A 111 8.74 1.30 -2.26
CA PHE A 111 8.95 2.75 -2.34
C PHE A 111 10.31 3.15 -2.91
N SER A 112 11.34 2.33 -2.71
CA SER A 112 12.69 2.61 -3.23
C SER A 112 12.80 2.53 -4.76
N LEU A 113 11.88 1.82 -5.42
CA LEU A 113 11.91 1.59 -6.87
C LEU A 113 10.96 2.51 -7.66
N ARG A 114 10.04 3.20 -6.97
CA ARG A 114 9.03 4.04 -7.62
C ARG A 114 9.26 5.53 -7.32
N HIS A 115 8.91 6.38 -8.27
CA HIS A 115 8.97 7.82 -8.03
C HIS A 115 7.87 8.26 -7.04
N PRO A 116 8.18 9.06 -5.99
CA PRO A 116 7.20 9.44 -4.97
C PRO A 116 5.98 10.19 -5.51
N ILE A 117 6.13 10.97 -6.57
CA ILE A 117 5.00 11.67 -7.22
C ILE A 117 4.02 10.66 -7.82
N ASP A 118 4.50 9.64 -8.54
CA ASP A 118 3.65 8.63 -9.16
C ASP A 118 2.97 7.77 -8.11
N LEU A 119 3.71 7.40 -7.05
CA LEU A 119 3.16 6.71 -5.89
C LEU A 119 2.03 7.50 -5.24
N ALA A 120 2.27 8.78 -4.96
CA ALA A 120 1.29 9.65 -4.33
C ALA A 120 0.08 9.87 -5.23
N LYS A 121 0.30 10.12 -6.52
CA LYS A 121 -0.79 10.32 -7.50
C LYS A 121 -1.71 9.10 -7.56
N SER A 122 -1.14 7.90 -7.67
CA SER A 122 -1.89 6.64 -7.72
C SER A 122 -2.60 6.38 -6.40
N ALA A 123 -1.90 6.50 -5.28
CA ALA A 123 -2.45 6.25 -3.94
C ALA A 123 -3.60 7.22 -3.61
N PHE A 124 -3.42 8.52 -3.83
CA PHE A 124 -4.45 9.52 -3.53
C PHE A 124 -5.68 9.35 -4.42
N THR A 125 -5.47 8.94 -5.69
CA THR A 125 -6.57 8.61 -6.59
C THR A 125 -7.37 7.42 -6.07
N ILE A 126 -6.71 6.33 -5.67
CA ILE A 126 -7.40 5.15 -5.12
C ILE A 126 -8.09 5.47 -3.80
N ASP A 127 -7.47 6.29 -2.96
CA ASP A 127 -8.07 6.72 -1.70
C ASP A 127 -9.38 7.46 -1.95
N GLN A 128 -9.42 8.39 -2.91
CA GLN A 128 -10.62 9.08 -3.34
C GLN A 128 -11.67 8.11 -3.92
N LEU A 129 -11.27 7.23 -4.84
CA LEU A 129 -12.18 6.25 -5.47
C LEU A 129 -12.78 5.28 -4.46
N SER A 130 -12.05 4.96 -3.40
CA SER A 130 -12.49 4.04 -2.36
C SER A 130 -13.22 4.71 -1.20
N GLY A 131 -13.27 6.05 -1.15
CA GLY A 131 -13.84 6.79 -0.02
C GLY A 131 -12.99 6.68 1.25
N GLY A 132 -11.66 6.75 1.13
CA GLY A 132 -10.73 6.74 2.27
C GLY A 132 -10.42 5.35 2.82
N ARG A 133 -10.55 4.28 2.02
CA ARG A 133 -10.29 2.90 2.47
C ARG A 133 -8.88 2.39 2.21
N LEU A 134 -8.01 3.20 1.60
CA LEU A 134 -6.65 2.79 1.26
C LEU A 134 -5.73 2.78 2.49
N VAL A 135 -4.96 1.71 2.64
CA VAL A 135 -3.87 1.58 3.61
C VAL A 135 -2.63 1.07 2.88
N LEU A 136 -1.53 1.79 2.94
CA LEU A 136 -0.31 1.40 2.23
C LEU A 136 0.63 0.62 3.14
N GLY A 137 0.80 -0.66 2.85
CA GLY A 137 1.98 -1.41 3.27
C GLY A 137 3.15 -1.03 2.37
N ILE A 138 4.26 -0.63 2.95
CA ILE A 138 5.44 -0.10 2.25
C ILE A 138 6.70 -0.84 2.65
N ALA A 139 7.62 -1.02 1.72
CA ALA A 139 8.90 -1.69 1.93
C ALA A 139 10.02 -1.08 1.07
N SER A 140 11.25 -1.40 1.44
CA SER A 140 12.44 -1.02 0.66
C SER A 140 12.78 -1.96 -0.49
N GLY A 141 12.07 -3.11 -0.60
CA GLY A 141 12.36 -4.14 -1.59
C GLY A 141 13.43 -5.14 -1.17
N ASP A 142 13.28 -6.35 -1.65
CA ASP A 142 14.14 -7.49 -1.30
C ASP A 142 14.63 -8.29 -2.53
N ARG A 143 13.98 -8.15 -3.69
CA ARG A 143 14.26 -8.93 -4.91
C ARG A 143 15.46 -8.37 -5.67
N PRO A 144 16.56 -9.14 -5.78
CA PRO A 144 17.80 -8.62 -6.39
C PRO A 144 17.64 -8.20 -7.85
N VAL A 145 16.78 -8.88 -8.61
CA VAL A 145 16.60 -8.64 -10.06
C VAL A 145 15.87 -7.32 -10.34
N GLU A 146 15.10 -6.82 -9.40
CA GLU A 146 14.31 -5.60 -9.60
C GLU A 146 15.18 -4.34 -9.60
N PHE A 147 16.18 -4.27 -8.72
CA PHE A 147 17.00 -3.06 -8.57
C PHE A 147 17.70 -2.63 -9.87
N PRO A 148 18.47 -3.49 -10.54
CA PRO A 148 19.11 -3.12 -11.80
C PRO A 148 18.10 -2.82 -12.92
N ALA A 149 16.95 -3.50 -12.93
CA ALA A 149 15.91 -3.24 -13.91
C ALA A 149 15.30 -1.83 -13.77
N TYR A 150 15.28 -1.28 -12.55
CA TYR A 150 14.86 0.09 -12.27
C TYR A 150 16.02 1.10 -12.25
N GLY A 151 17.25 0.67 -12.58
CA GLY A 151 18.43 1.54 -12.52
C GLY A 151 18.79 2.01 -11.12
N VAL A 152 18.53 1.20 -10.11
CA VAL A 152 18.78 1.49 -8.69
C VAL A 152 19.82 0.53 -8.13
N GLU A 153 20.80 1.05 -7.41
CA GLU A 153 21.75 0.22 -6.68
C GLU A 153 21.07 -0.34 -5.43
N ARG A 154 21.12 -1.68 -5.26
CA ARG A 154 20.49 -2.36 -4.12
C ARG A 154 21.02 -1.88 -2.77
N ALA A 155 22.27 -1.47 -2.70
CA ALA A 155 22.88 -0.93 -1.49
C ALA A 155 22.21 0.37 -1.01
N GLU A 156 21.66 1.16 -1.94
CA GLU A 156 21.00 2.44 -1.67
C GLU A 156 19.53 2.31 -1.26
N ARG A 157 18.96 1.09 -1.29
CA ARG A 157 17.52 0.88 -1.11
C ARG A 157 16.95 1.48 0.16
N ALA A 158 17.70 1.41 1.28
CA ALA A 158 17.23 1.90 2.58
C ALA A 158 17.17 3.45 2.61
N GLU A 159 18.18 4.10 2.06
CA GLU A 159 18.23 5.55 1.96
C GLU A 159 17.15 6.06 1.01
N ARG A 160 17.02 5.48 -0.18
CA ARG A 160 15.98 5.82 -1.15
C ARG A 160 14.58 5.62 -0.58
N PHE A 161 14.38 4.54 0.19
CA PHE A 161 13.11 4.29 0.90
C PHE A 161 12.79 5.44 1.86
N ALA A 162 13.73 5.84 2.71
CA ALA A 162 13.54 6.93 3.65
C ALA A 162 13.24 8.26 2.94
N GLN A 163 13.96 8.57 1.86
CA GLN A 163 13.74 9.75 1.02
C GLN A 163 12.35 9.70 0.36
N ALA A 164 11.96 8.57 -0.20
CA ALA A 164 10.65 8.40 -0.84
C ALA A 164 9.49 8.55 0.15
N VAL A 165 9.61 7.99 1.36
CA VAL A 165 8.61 8.16 2.42
C VAL A 165 8.50 9.62 2.86
N SER A 166 9.63 10.30 3.03
CA SER A 166 9.64 11.72 3.38
C SER A 166 8.96 12.57 2.31
N TYR A 167 9.33 12.34 1.06
CA TYR A 167 8.75 13.06 -0.09
C TYR A 167 7.24 12.80 -0.20
N PHE A 168 6.82 11.53 -0.14
CA PHE A 168 5.41 11.13 -0.19
C PHE A 168 4.57 11.83 0.90
N ARG A 169 5.08 11.87 2.13
CA ARG A 169 4.39 12.55 3.25
C ARG A 169 4.23 14.05 3.01
N GLN A 170 5.22 14.70 2.44
CA GLN A 170 5.11 16.12 2.11
C GLN A 170 4.03 16.38 1.05
N LEU A 171 3.86 15.47 0.07
CA LEU A 171 2.83 15.58 -0.96
C LEU A 171 1.38 15.50 -0.44
N THR A 172 1.17 15.00 0.78
CA THR A 172 -0.16 15.02 1.42
C THR A 172 -0.59 16.42 1.88
N GLN A 173 0.35 17.32 2.08
CA GLN A 173 0.05 18.68 2.55
C GLN A 173 -0.69 19.47 1.48
N ALA A 174 -1.61 20.35 1.93
CA ALA A 174 -2.37 21.21 1.03
C ALA A 174 -1.58 22.43 0.60
N GLY A 175 -1.92 23.00 -0.55
CA GLY A 175 -1.33 24.20 -1.11
C GLY A 175 -0.08 23.94 -1.95
N GLN A 176 0.56 25.04 -2.35
CA GLN A 176 1.79 24.97 -3.13
C GLN A 176 2.95 24.51 -2.26
N LEU A 177 3.66 23.51 -2.74
CA LEU A 177 4.77 22.88 -2.04
C LEU A 177 6.10 23.19 -2.72
N ASN A 178 7.13 23.25 -1.90
CA ASN A 178 8.51 23.29 -2.35
C ASN A 178 9.24 22.10 -1.71
N ILE A 179 9.53 21.09 -2.51
CA ILE A 179 10.25 19.90 -2.08
C ILE A 179 11.56 19.86 -2.86
N ASP A 180 12.68 19.84 -2.15
CA ASP A 180 14.01 19.59 -2.71
C ASP A 180 14.54 18.28 -2.13
N SER A 181 14.78 17.31 -3.01
CA SER A 181 15.15 15.95 -2.62
C SER A 181 16.03 15.33 -3.70
N PRO A 182 16.91 14.38 -3.34
CA PRO A 182 17.65 13.59 -4.32
C PRO A 182 16.74 12.84 -5.33
N LEU A 183 15.48 12.63 -4.99
CA LEU A 183 14.49 11.98 -5.86
C LEU A 183 13.76 12.96 -6.79
N GLY A 184 14.08 14.24 -6.74
CA GLY A 184 13.52 15.25 -7.62
C GLY A 184 13.06 16.49 -6.87
N ARG A 185 12.89 17.55 -7.65
CA ARG A 185 12.44 18.87 -7.17
C ARG A 185 10.99 19.10 -7.54
N PHE A 186 10.21 19.55 -6.58
CA PHE A 186 8.82 19.94 -6.75
C PHE A 186 8.66 21.36 -6.23
N ASP A 187 8.35 22.31 -7.12
CA ASP A 187 8.38 23.73 -6.81
C ASP A 187 7.10 24.41 -7.29
N THR A 188 6.51 25.24 -6.43
CA THR A 188 5.34 26.08 -6.71
C THR A 188 4.13 25.36 -7.33
N ALA A 189 3.99 24.05 -7.12
CA ALA A 189 2.91 23.25 -7.63
C ALA A 189 2.16 22.53 -6.50
N GLU A 190 1.05 21.92 -6.82
CA GLU A 190 0.26 21.08 -5.90
C GLU A 190 -0.08 19.76 -6.55
N LEU A 191 0.05 18.67 -5.79
CA LEU A 191 -0.41 17.35 -6.22
C LEU A 191 -1.87 17.16 -5.85
N LEU A 192 -2.73 16.95 -6.83
CA LEU A 192 -4.15 16.65 -6.67
C LEU A 192 -4.50 15.31 -7.32
N PRO A 193 -5.53 14.58 -6.81
CA PRO A 193 -6.32 14.91 -5.62
C PRO A 193 -5.49 14.79 -4.33
N LYS A 194 -6.04 15.23 -3.20
CA LYS A 194 -5.51 14.93 -1.86
C LYS A 194 -6.18 13.69 -1.29
N PRO A 195 -5.59 13.02 -0.28
CA PRO A 195 -6.27 11.96 0.46
C PRO A 195 -7.55 12.44 1.11
N VAL A 196 -8.58 11.58 1.17
CA VAL A 196 -9.91 11.90 1.75
C VAL A 196 -9.81 12.42 3.18
N HIS A 197 -8.92 11.84 3.98
CA HIS A 197 -8.70 12.20 5.38
C HIS A 197 -7.39 12.95 5.62
N GLY A 198 -6.87 13.64 4.60
CA GLY A 198 -5.65 14.44 4.68
C GLY A 198 -4.35 13.63 4.67
N SER A 199 -4.40 12.34 4.96
CA SER A 199 -3.24 11.44 4.91
C SER A 199 -3.68 9.99 4.70
N ILE A 200 -2.75 9.16 4.23
CA ILE A 200 -2.95 7.71 4.06
C ILE A 200 -2.12 6.98 5.14
N PRO A 201 -2.70 6.01 5.86
CA PRO A 201 -1.92 5.20 6.80
C PRO A 201 -0.83 4.41 6.08
N LEU A 202 0.40 4.48 6.61
CA LEU A 202 1.55 3.74 6.12
C LEU A 202 1.92 2.64 7.13
N ILE A 203 2.04 1.41 6.66
CA ILE A 203 2.50 0.25 7.45
C ILE A 203 3.83 -0.19 6.87
N VAL A 204 4.90 -0.09 7.66
CA VAL A 204 6.23 -0.56 7.23
C VAL A 204 6.34 -2.05 7.49
N THR A 205 6.75 -2.79 6.45
CA THR A 205 7.14 -4.19 6.57
C THR A 205 8.66 -4.30 6.44
N SER A 206 9.26 -5.09 7.30
CA SER A 206 10.72 -5.33 7.36
C SER A 206 11.01 -6.82 7.33
#